data_54b44e391103f1161098b5c46def11ac
#
_entry.id   54b44e391103f1161098b5c46def11ac
#
_cell.length_a   1.000
_cell.length_b   1.000
_cell.length_c   1.000
_cell.angle_alpha   90.00
_cell.angle_beta   90.00
_cell.angle_gamma   90.00
#
_symmetry.space_group_name_H-M   'P 1'
#
loop_
_entity.id
_entity.type
_entity.pdbx_description
1 polymer ?
#
loop_
_entity_poly.entity_id
_entity_poly.type
_entity_poly.pdbx_seq_one_letter_code
_entity_poly.pdbx_strand_id
1 'polypeptide(L)'
;MIGEALSQLLAARPRARTKVLLEHTAGQGTNLGHRFEHLAAILERLDGSPRVGICLDTCHLLAAGYDLCTEDGYANTFREFDRTIGLDRIQVFHLNDSKKPCGSRVDRHEHIGKGCLGLEPFRRLLNDPRFTTLPMLLETPKLETPESKRRSDVDPWDARNLRTLRKLIRAV
;
A
#
# COMPACT_ATOMS: atom_id res chain seq x y z
N MET A 1 2.82 -3.28 22.89
CA MET A 1 3.99 -4.01 22.33
C MET A 1 4.54 -3.38 21.05
N ILE A 2 3.83 -3.34 19.89
CA ILE A 2 4.39 -2.76 18.62
C ILE A 2 4.80 -1.29 18.82
N GLY A 3 3.90 -0.45 19.30
CA GLY A 3 4.18 0.97 19.54
C GLY A 3 5.34 1.21 20.50
N GLU A 4 5.46 0.42 21.56
CA GLU A 4 6.57 0.51 22.52
C GLU A 4 7.92 0.14 21.88
N ALA A 5 7.94 -0.97 21.10
CA ALA A 5 9.15 -1.39 20.41
C ALA A 5 9.62 -0.32 19.41
N LEU A 6 8.68 0.27 18.67
CA LEU A 6 8.98 1.37 17.73
C LEU A 6 9.44 2.63 18.48
N SER A 7 8.82 2.99 19.62
CA SER A 7 9.23 4.12 20.43
C SER A 7 10.68 3.96 20.92
N GLN A 8 11.01 2.77 21.43
CA GLN A 8 12.39 2.45 21.84
C GLN A 8 13.38 2.51 20.68
N LEU A 9 13.01 1.97 19.50
CA LEU A 9 13.83 2.03 18.29
C LEU A 9 14.12 3.47 17.85
N LEU A 10 13.07 4.31 17.83
CA LEU A 10 13.18 5.71 17.45
C LEU A 10 14.04 6.52 18.44
N ALA A 11 13.87 6.26 19.74
CA ALA A 11 14.68 6.87 20.79
C ALA A 11 16.14 6.47 20.72
N ALA A 12 16.44 5.19 20.41
CA ALA A 12 17.79 4.69 20.25
C ALA A 12 18.53 5.27 19.02
N ARG A 13 17.81 5.89 18.09
CA ARG A 13 18.36 6.46 16.85
C ARG A 13 17.85 7.88 16.59
N PRO A 14 18.08 8.85 17.48
CA PRO A 14 17.46 10.18 17.39
C PRO A 14 17.92 10.99 16.16
N ARG A 15 19.11 10.69 15.63
CA ARG A 15 19.68 11.39 14.46
C ARG A 15 19.35 10.70 13.13
N ALA A 16 18.71 9.53 13.13
CA ALA A 16 18.37 8.84 11.89
C ALA A 16 17.25 9.58 11.14
N ARG A 17 17.44 9.77 9.84
CA ARG A 17 16.46 10.40 8.95
C ARG A 17 15.48 9.41 8.35
N THR A 18 15.78 8.11 8.44
CA THR A 18 14.93 7.03 7.93
C THR A 18 13.59 7.06 8.64
N LYS A 19 12.53 6.99 7.85
CA LYS A 19 11.17 6.78 8.36
C LYS A 19 10.84 5.29 8.44
N VAL A 20 10.00 4.93 9.38
CA VAL A 20 9.36 3.61 9.47
C VAL A 20 7.96 3.76 8.94
N LEU A 21 7.56 2.92 8.00
CA LEU A 21 6.21 2.91 7.49
C LEU A 21 5.47 1.68 8.02
N LEU A 22 4.34 1.92 8.65
CA LEU A 22 3.41 0.87 9.05
C LEU A 22 2.59 0.49 7.82
N GLU A 23 2.74 -0.74 7.38
CA GLU A 23 1.97 -1.21 6.23
C GLU A 23 0.61 -1.74 6.68
N HIS A 24 -0.44 -1.32 5.96
CA HIS A 24 -1.76 -1.91 6.07
C HIS A 24 -1.73 -3.34 5.53
N THR A 25 -2.31 -4.29 6.27
CA THR A 25 -2.26 -5.73 5.94
C THR A 25 -3.60 -6.24 5.42
N ALA A 26 -3.57 -7.34 4.69
CA ALA A 26 -4.79 -8.02 4.21
C ALA A 26 -5.66 -8.64 5.31
N GLY A 27 -5.12 -8.80 6.53
CA GLY A 27 -5.81 -9.46 7.63
C GLY A 27 -5.83 -10.99 7.53
N GLN A 28 -4.86 -11.56 6.83
CA GLN A 28 -4.73 -13.02 6.72
C GLN A 28 -4.36 -13.63 8.07
N GLY A 29 -5.07 -14.69 8.46
CA GLY A 29 -4.84 -15.35 9.75
C GLY A 29 -5.10 -14.43 10.93
N THR A 30 -4.08 -14.24 11.77
CA THR A 30 -4.12 -13.37 12.97
C THR A 30 -3.36 -12.07 12.78
N ASN A 31 -3.04 -11.68 11.53
CA ASN A 31 -2.26 -10.48 11.24
C ASN A 31 -2.99 -9.21 11.70
N LEU A 32 -2.28 -8.39 12.47
CA LEU A 32 -2.72 -7.07 12.86
C LEU A 32 -2.48 -6.08 11.71
N GLY A 33 -3.23 -4.96 11.70
CA GLY A 33 -2.99 -3.89 10.73
C GLY A 33 -3.97 -3.87 9.56
N HIS A 34 -4.93 -4.80 9.51
CA HIS A 34 -5.96 -4.86 8.47
C HIS A 34 -7.15 -3.90 8.66
N ARG A 35 -7.20 -3.20 9.78
CA ARG A 35 -8.16 -2.13 10.06
C ARG A 35 -7.40 -0.84 10.33
N PHE A 36 -7.92 0.27 9.88
CA PHE A 36 -7.28 1.57 10.07
C PHE A 36 -7.10 1.90 11.56
N GLU A 37 -8.04 1.48 12.41
CA GLU A 37 -7.94 1.68 13.86
C GLU A 37 -6.75 0.94 14.47
N HIS A 38 -6.30 -0.18 13.91
CA HIS A 38 -5.09 -0.85 14.37
C HIS A 38 -3.85 0.01 14.17
N LEU A 39 -3.77 0.66 12.99
CA LEU A 39 -2.66 1.54 12.66
C LEU A 39 -2.73 2.84 13.48
N ALA A 40 -3.93 3.40 13.63
CA ALA A 40 -4.16 4.58 14.47
C ALA A 40 -3.70 4.36 15.90
N ALA A 41 -4.08 3.22 16.51
CA ALA A 41 -3.69 2.87 17.87
C ALA A 41 -2.16 2.68 18.03
N ILE A 42 -1.45 2.27 16.98
CA ILE A 42 0.02 2.20 17.00
C ILE A 42 0.61 3.61 16.91
N LEU A 43 0.09 4.46 16.00
CA LEU A 43 0.56 5.84 15.82
C LEU A 43 0.33 6.69 17.07
N GLU A 44 -0.80 6.52 17.76
CA GLU A 44 -1.11 7.22 18.99
C GLU A 44 -0.06 6.97 20.08
N ARG A 45 0.45 5.73 20.18
CA ARG A 45 1.52 5.38 21.13
C ARG A 45 2.90 5.95 20.76
N LEU A 46 3.01 6.58 19.61
CA LEU A 46 4.24 7.18 19.09
C LEU A 46 4.18 8.71 19.11
N ASP A 47 3.17 9.27 19.81
CA ASP A 47 2.94 10.73 19.95
C ASP A 47 2.99 11.47 18.60
N GLY A 48 2.46 10.83 17.55
CA GLY A 48 2.44 11.42 16.22
C GLY A 48 3.80 11.62 15.58
N SER A 49 4.84 10.89 16.00
CA SER A 49 6.20 11.03 15.50
C SER A 49 6.24 11.23 13.98
N PRO A 50 6.94 12.27 13.46
CA PRO A 50 7.04 12.51 12.01
C PRO A 50 7.92 11.46 11.30
N ARG A 51 8.59 10.61 12.07
CA ARG A 51 9.42 9.50 11.55
C ARG A 51 8.63 8.21 11.32
N VAL A 52 7.34 8.21 11.62
CA VAL A 52 6.46 7.06 11.34
C VAL A 52 5.34 7.51 10.43
N GLY A 53 5.15 6.79 9.35
CA GLY A 53 4.08 7.01 8.37
C GLY A 53 3.35 5.71 8.05
N ILE A 54 2.51 5.77 7.05
CA ILE A 54 1.71 4.64 6.58
C ILE A 54 2.12 4.28 5.15
N CYS A 55 2.21 2.98 4.88
CA CYS A 55 2.20 2.39 3.56
C CYS A 55 0.82 1.75 3.32
N LEU A 56 0.20 2.05 2.20
CA LEU A 56 -1.05 1.42 1.78
C LEU A 56 -0.80 0.54 0.55
N ASP A 57 -1.15 -0.74 0.67
CA ASP A 57 -1.14 -1.70 -0.44
C ASP A 57 -2.55 -1.87 -1.00
N THR A 58 -2.71 -1.74 -2.30
CA THR A 58 -4.02 -1.83 -2.97
C THR A 58 -4.63 -3.23 -2.90
N CYS A 59 -3.80 -4.28 -2.95
CA CYS A 59 -4.24 -5.67 -2.74
C CYS A 59 -4.72 -5.88 -1.30
N HIS A 60 -3.95 -5.37 -0.33
CA HIS A 60 -4.29 -5.51 1.08
C HIS A 60 -5.57 -4.76 1.45
N LEU A 61 -5.76 -3.55 0.93
CA LEU A 61 -7.01 -2.78 1.11
C LEU A 61 -8.21 -3.59 0.62
N LEU A 62 -8.15 -4.10 -0.63
CA LEU A 62 -9.24 -4.91 -1.17
C LEU A 62 -9.46 -6.16 -0.32
N ALA A 63 -8.40 -6.90 -0.01
CA ALA A 63 -8.49 -8.13 0.78
C ALA A 63 -9.07 -7.91 2.18
N ALA A 64 -8.76 -6.77 2.81
CA ALA A 64 -9.31 -6.39 4.11
C ALA A 64 -10.76 -5.93 4.07
N GLY A 65 -11.32 -5.67 2.87
CA GLY A 65 -12.72 -5.28 2.68
C GLY A 65 -12.93 -3.80 2.33
N TYR A 66 -11.86 -3.05 2.11
CA TYR A 66 -11.94 -1.67 1.63
C TYR A 66 -12.10 -1.69 0.11
N ASP A 67 -13.30 -1.36 -0.38
CA ASP A 67 -13.59 -1.38 -1.80
C ASP A 67 -12.89 -0.23 -2.52
N LEU A 68 -12.04 -0.56 -3.49
CA LEU A 68 -11.41 0.39 -4.39
C LEU A 68 -12.00 0.33 -5.81
N CYS A 69 -12.84 -0.68 -6.11
CA CYS A 69 -13.31 -0.98 -7.46
C CYS A 69 -14.38 -0.01 -7.92
N THR A 70 -15.28 0.38 -7.02
CA THR A 70 -16.32 1.37 -7.29
C THR A 70 -15.86 2.79 -6.94
N GLU A 71 -16.49 3.81 -7.54
CA GLU A 71 -16.18 5.21 -7.22
C GLU A 71 -16.54 5.55 -5.78
N ASP A 72 -17.72 5.12 -5.35
CA ASP A 72 -18.19 5.33 -3.98
C ASP A 72 -17.34 4.57 -2.96
N GLY A 73 -16.96 3.32 -3.27
CA GLY A 73 -16.07 2.51 -2.44
C GLY A 73 -14.70 3.17 -2.25
N TYR A 74 -14.10 3.63 -3.35
CA TYR A 74 -12.85 4.38 -3.32
C TYR A 74 -12.97 5.64 -2.45
N ALA A 75 -14.00 6.45 -2.69
CA ALA A 75 -14.23 7.66 -1.92
C ALA A 75 -14.45 7.39 -0.42
N ASN A 76 -15.23 6.35 -0.11
CA ASN A 76 -15.50 5.95 1.27
C ASN A 76 -14.25 5.43 1.97
N THR A 77 -13.45 4.60 1.31
CA THR A 77 -12.18 4.06 1.84
C THR A 77 -11.25 5.19 2.27
N PHE A 78 -11.00 6.16 1.40
CA PHE A 78 -10.10 7.27 1.75
C PHE A 78 -10.72 8.29 2.72
N ARG A 79 -12.03 8.43 2.74
CA ARG A 79 -12.72 9.24 3.78
C ARG A 79 -12.60 8.59 5.16
N GLU A 80 -12.76 7.27 5.23
CA GLU A 80 -12.60 6.52 6.48
C GLU A 80 -11.15 6.60 6.96
N PHE A 81 -10.18 6.41 6.07
CA PHE A 81 -8.77 6.56 6.39
C PHE A 81 -8.45 7.94 6.93
N ASP A 82 -8.91 8.99 6.25
CA ASP A 82 -8.68 10.39 6.65
C ASP A 82 -9.23 10.67 8.05
N ARG A 83 -10.45 10.25 8.32
CA ARG A 83 -11.10 10.42 9.62
C ARG A 83 -10.37 9.67 10.74
N THR A 84 -9.78 8.51 10.44
CA THR A 84 -9.19 7.61 11.45
C THR A 84 -7.72 7.92 11.71
N ILE A 85 -6.97 8.30 10.69
CA ILE A 85 -5.51 8.45 10.74
C ILE A 85 -5.06 9.82 10.22
N GLY A 86 -5.67 10.31 9.13
CA GLY A 86 -5.24 11.47 8.37
C GLY A 86 -4.48 11.09 7.09
N LEU A 87 -4.87 11.65 5.94
CA LEU A 87 -4.26 11.37 4.64
C LEU A 87 -2.78 11.79 4.57
N ASP A 88 -2.38 12.80 5.33
CA ASP A 88 -1.01 13.29 5.43
C ASP A 88 -0.02 12.25 5.99
N ARG A 89 -0.54 11.21 6.65
CA ARG A 89 0.28 10.10 7.17
C ARG A 89 0.64 9.08 6.10
N ILE A 90 -0.02 9.08 4.94
CA ILE A 90 0.34 8.20 3.81
C ILE A 90 1.65 8.70 3.21
N GLN A 91 2.64 7.82 3.13
CA GLN A 91 3.96 8.15 2.59
C GLN A 91 4.30 7.33 1.34
N VAL A 92 3.70 6.17 1.16
CA VAL A 92 3.97 5.23 0.06
C VAL A 92 2.70 4.46 -0.27
N PHE A 93 2.51 4.14 -1.54
CA PHE A 93 1.58 3.10 -1.97
C PHE A 93 2.33 1.90 -2.55
N HIS A 94 1.88 0.69 -2.23
CA HIS A 94 2.16 -0.49 -3.02
C HIS A 94 1.01 -0.69 -4.02
N LEU A 95 1.35 -0.75 -5.30
CA LEU A 95 0.38 -0.95 -6.37
C LEU A 95 0.39 -2.41 -6.80
N ASN A 96 -0.46 -3.21 -6.22
CA ASN A 96 -0.60 -4.63 -6.50
C ASN A 96 -2.07 -4.94 -6.80
N ASP A 97 -2.33 -5.69 -7.88
CA ASP A 97 -3.65 -6.26 -8.07
C ASP A 97 -3.84 -7.48 -7.14
N SER A 98 -5.06 -7.94 -6.96
CA SER A 98 -5.36 -9.03 -6.03
C SER A 98 -5.91 -10.24 -6.76
N LYS A 99 -5.36 -11.43 -6.47
CA LYS A 99 -5.93 -12.71 -6.93
C LYS A 99 -7.26 -13.05 -6.26
N LYS A 100 -7.61 -12.33 -5.19
CA LYS A 100 -8.77 -12.65 -4.35
C LYS A 100 -9.74 -11.47 -4.27
N PRO A 101 -11.04 -11.73 -4.11
CA PRO A 101 -12.05 -10.69 -4.06
C PRO A 101 -11.97 -9.85 -2.78
N CYS A 102 -12.75 -8.77 -2.79
CA CYS A 102 -12.91 -7.87 -1.65
C CYS A 102 -13.36 -8.64 -0.40
N GLY A 103 -12.72 -8.33 0.74
CA GLY A 103 -13.04 -8.95 2.03
C GLY A 103 -12.56 -10.39 2.22
N SER A 104 -11.76 -10.91 1.28
CA SER A 104 -11.26 -12.29 1.33
C SER A 104 -10.30 -12.58 2.48
N ARG A 105 -9.64 -11.56 3.01
CA ARG A 105 -8.53 -11.66 3.98
C ARG A 105 -7.40 -12.58 3.53
N VAL A 106 -7.13 -12.60 2.23
CA VAL A 106 -6.07 -13.42 1.65
C VAL A 106 -5.11 -12.53 0.88
N ASP A 107 -3.87 -12.50 1.35
CA ASP A 107 -2.78 -11.77 0.72
C ASP A 107 -2.21 -12.58 -0.44
N ARG A 108 -2.60 -12.22 -1.65
CA ARG A 108 -2.11 -12.83 -2.91
C ARG A 108 -2.10 -11.79 -4.02
N HIS A 109 -0.92 -11.25 -4.26
CA HIS A 109 -0.68 -10.26 -5.31
C HIS A 109 -0.85 -10.85 -6.70
N GLU A 110 -1.37 -10.03 -7.61
CA GLU A 110 -1.48 -10.30 -9.04
C GLU A 110 -0.91 -9.13 -9.84
N HIS A 111 -0.64 -9.36 -11.11
CA HIS A 111 -0.18 -8.32 -12.03
C HIS A 111 -1.29 -7.30 -12.31
N ILE A 112 -0.90 -6.05 -12.52
CA ILE A 112 -1.81 -4.91 -12.71
C ILE A 112 -2.84 -5.19 -13.81
N GLY A 113 -4.10 -5.11 -13.43
CA GLY A 113 -5.25 -5.34 -14.31
C GLY A 113 -5.52 -6.81 -14.63
N LYS A 114 -4.93 -7.75 -13.88
CA LYS A 114 -5.11 -9.20 -14.07
C LYS A 114 -5.86 -9.86 -12.92
N GLY A 115 -6.12 -9.13 -11.86
CA GLY A 115 -6.80 -9.60 -10.67
C GLY A 115 -8.20 -8.99 -10.49
N CYS A 116 -8.66 -9.04 -9.26
CA CYS A 116 -10.00 -8.60 -8.86
C CYS A 116 -10.15 -7.08 -8.75
N LEU A 117 -9.04 -6.31 -8.69
CA LEU A 117 -9.08 -4.85 -8.76
C LEU A 117 -9.32 -4.37 -10.19
N GLY A 118 -8.69 -5.01 -11.18
CA GLY A 118 -8.71 -4.53 -12.54
C GLY A 118 -7.90 -3.23 -12.72
N LEU A 119 -8.25 -2.39 -13.68
CA LEU A 119 -7.48 -1.19 -14.01
C LEU A 119 -8.00 0.10 -13.36
N GLU A 120 -9.30 0.15 -13.06
CA GLU A 120 -9.96 1.38 -12.64
C GLU A 120 -9.49 1.94 -11.28
N PRO A 121 -9.25 1.13 -10.23
CA PRO A 121 -8.66 1.61 -8.98
C PRO A 121 -7.31 2.26 -9.18
N PHE A 122 -6.45 1.67 -10.01
CA PHE A 122 -5.15 2.25 -10.33
C PHE A 122 -5.28 3.56 -11.12
N ARG A 123 -6.23 3.64 -12.06
CA ARG A 123 -6.52 4.88 -12.80
C ARG A 123 -6.93 6.00 -11.85
N ARG A 124 -7.83 5.72 -10.90
CA ARG A 124 -8.26 6.69 -9.89
C ARG A 124 -7.09 7.13 -9.04
N LEU A 125 -6.33 6.19 -8.47
CA LEU A 125 -5.23 6.48 -7.56
C LEU A 125 -4.12 7.30 -8.22
N LEU A 126 -3.71 6.93 -9.43
CA LEU A 126 -2.64 7.61 -10.17
C LEU A 126 -3.00 9.04 -10.60
N ASN A 127 -4.30 9.37 -10.67
CA ASN A 127 -4.78 10.70 -11.06
C ASN A 127 -5.44 11.46 -9.90
N ASP A 128 -5.37 10.94 -8.69
CA ASP A 128 -5.88 11.61 -7.50
C ASP A 128 -4.88 12.68 -7.05
N PRO A 129 -5.26 13.96 -7.08
CA PRO A 129 -4.34 15.07 -6.77
C PRO A 129 -3.76 14.97 -5.35
N ARG A 130 -4.41 14.27 -4.45
CA ARG A 130 -3.93 14.06 -3.08
C ARG A 130 -2.67 13.19 -3.02
N PHE A 131 -2.42 12.34 -4.04
CA PHE A 131 -1.41 11.29 -3.99
C PHE A 131 -0.36 11.36 -5.09
N THR A 132 -0.46 12.29 -6.03
CA THR A 132 0.40 12.38 -7.23
C THR A 132 1.89 12.55 -6.92
N THR A 133 2.24 13.02 -5.74
CA THR A 133 3.63 13.24 -5.32
C THR A 133 4.19 12.08 -4.48
N LEU A 134 3.37 11.11 -4.12
CA LEU A 134 3.79 9.99 -3.29
C LEU A 134 4.50 8.91 -4.11
N PRO A 135 5.55 8.29 -3.57
CA PRO A 135 6.16 7.12 -4.18
C PRO A 135 5.16 5.96 -4.29
N MET A 136 5.22 5.25 -5.43
CA MET A 136 4.38 4.09 -5.69
C MET A 136 5.26 2.93 -6.15
N LEU A 137 5.19 1.79 -5.46
CA LEU A 137 6.05 0.64 -5.65
C LEU A 137 5.24 -0.58 -6.12
N LEU A 138 5.91 -1.53 -6.75
CA LEU A 138 5.33 -2.82 -7.18
C LEU A 138 5.93 -3.97 -6.38
N GLU A 139 5.07 -4.85 -5.90
CA GLU A 139 5.45 -6.13 -5.27
C GLU A 139 4.78 -7.32 -5.97
N THR A 140 4.47 -7.14 -7.24
CA THR A 140 3.86 -8.16 -8.07
C THR A 140 4.78 -9.39 -8.25
N PRO A 141 4.22 -10.58 -8.55
CA PRO A 141 5.02 -11.78 -8.77
C PRO A 141 6.10 -11.58 -9.82
N LYS A 142 7.27 -12.17 -9.61
CA LYS A 142 8.42 -12.11 -10.52
C LYS A 142 8.51 -13.38 -11.37
N LEU A 143 9.17 -13.29 -12.52
CA LEU A 143 9.54 -14.46 -13.29
C LEU A 143 10.61 -15.26 -12.52
N GLU A 144 10.24 -16.48 -12.12
CA GLU A 144 11.19 -17.43 -11.56
C GLU A 144 11.98 -18.12 -12.68
N THR A 145 12.88 -17.41 -13.33
CA THR A 145 13.82 -18.04 -14.29
C THR A 145 15.24 -18.00 -13.73
N PRO A 146 16.09 -19.01 -14.03
CA PRO A 146 17.50 -18.98 -13.67
C PRO A 146 18.23 -17.74 -14.17
N GLU A 147 17.74 -17.14 -15.24
CA GLU A 147 18.29 -15.94 -15.89
C GLU A 147 17.86 -14.64 -15.18
N SER A 148 16.72 -14.63 -14.48
CA SER A 148 16.25 -13.48 -13.69
C SER A 148 17.10 -13.18 -12.45
N LYS A 149 18.07 -14.05 -12.14
CA LYS A 149 18.99 -13.90 -10.99
C LYS A 149 20.14 -12.94 -11.25
N ARG A 150 20.27 -12.36 -12.44
CA ARG A 150 21.20 -11.24 -12.67
C ARG A 150 20.61 -9.97 -12.12
N ARG A 151 21.22 -9.45 -11.06
CA ARG A 151 20.77 -8.31 -10.24
C ARG A 151 20.60 -6.97 -10.98
N SER A 152 20.84 -6.91 -12.30
CA SER A 152 20.85 -5.69 -13.10
C SER A 152 19.67 -5.52 -14.05
N ASP A 153 18.93 -6.60 -14.33
CA ASP A 153 17.86 -6.53 -15.33
C ASP A 153 16.50 -6.34 -14.66
N VAL A 154 15.73 -5.39 -15.19
CA VAL A 154 14.33 -5.19 -14.77
C VAL A 154 13.53 -6.44 -15.15
N ASP A 155 12.83 -7.03 -14.19
CA ASP A 155 11.94 -8.15 -14.46
C ASP A 155 10.93 -7.79 -15.56
N PRO A 156 10.74 -8.65 -16.58
CA PRO A 156 9.82 -8.39 -17.69
C PRO A 156 8.39 -8.08 -17.23
N TRP A 157 7.94 -8.69 -16.14
CA TRP A 157 6.64 -8.39 -15.57
C TRP A 157 6.60 -7.03 -14.90
N ASP A 158 7.65 -6.61 -14.21
CA ASP A 158 7.75 -5.25 -13.67
C ASP A 158 7.69 -4.22 -14.79
N ALA A 159 8.46 -4.43 -15.86
CA ALA A 159 8.43 -3.56 -17.03
C ALA A 159 7.04 -3.48 -17.66
N ARG A 160 6.30 -4.59 -17.70
CA ARG A 160 4.93 -4.65 -18.22
C ARG A 160 3.95 -3.94 -17.30
N ASN A 161 4.01 -4.20 -15.99
CA ASN A 161 3.15 -3.57 -15.00
C ASN A 161 3.36 -2.05 -14.98
N LEU A 162 4.61 -1.58 -14.96
CA LEU A 162 4.93 -0.16 -15.02
C LEU A 162 4.44 0.50 -16.32
N ARG A 163 4.55 -0.18 -17.46
CA ARG A 163 4.00 0.33 -18.73
C ARG A 163 2.48 0.42 -18.68
N THR A 164 1.81 -0.54 -18.06
CA THR A 164 0.35 -0.51 -17.86
C THR A 164 -0.05 0.67 -16.99
N LEU A 165 0.58 0.86 -15.84
CA LEU A 165 0.31 1.99 -14.94
C LEU A 165 0.54 3.34 -15.62
N ARG A 166 1.66 3.52 -16.34
CA ARG A 166 1.96 4.76 -17.06
C ARG A 166 0.89 5.15 -18.07
N LYS A 167 0.24 4.18 -18.72
CA LYS A 167 -0.86 4.43 -19.66
C LYS A 167 -2.15 4.89 -18.97
N LEU A 168 -2.28 4.70 -17.67
CA LEU A 168 -3.44 5.12 -16.90
C LEU A 168 -3.33 6.58 -16.42
N ILE A 169 -2.13 7.13 -16.40
CA ILE A 169 -1.90 8.54 -16.02
C ILE A 169 -2.45 9.43 -17.13
N ARG A 170 -3.28 10.40 -16.76
CA ARG A 170 -3.79 11.41 -17.69
C ARG A 170 -2.64 12.34 -18.10
N ALA A 171 -2.57 12.65 -19.39
CA ALA A 171 -1.71 13.74 -19.86
C ALA A 171 -2.25 15.06 -19.25
N VAL A 172 -1.37 15.83 -18.65
CA VAL A 172 -1.65 17.19 -18.19
C VAL A 172 -1.71 18.11 -19.39
#